data_e75f871054773536c557c7c91aa0c600
#
_entry.id   e75f871054773536c557c7c91aa0c600
#
_cell.length_a   1.000
_cell.length_b   1.000
_cell.length_c   1.000
_cell.angle_alpha   90.00
_cell.angle_beta   90.00
_cell.angle_gamma   90.00
#
_symmetry.space_group_name_H-M   'P 1'
#
loop_
_entity.id
_entity.type
_entity.pdbx_description
1 polymer ?
#
loop_
_entity_poly.entity_id
_entity_poly.type
_entity_poly.pdbx_seq_one_letter_code
_entity_poly.pdbx_strand_id
1 'polypeptide(L)'
;MSDIYEGKPFLRLLDAYVLDAIGALDAESDATLAAQEPEFHAMFGATGDWRSIVVQRMQFPDGMAGAINEVWTKGRAKFVAAQGHEPDPVEFMRSFVDTNFPH
;
A
#
# COMPACT_ATOMS: atom_id res chain seq x y z
N MET A 1 0.55 8.06 -22.09
CA MET A 1 0.44 8.58 -20.72
C MET A 1 1.35 7.79 -19.82
N SER A 2 2.21 8.47 -19.09
CA SER A 2 3.15 7.78 -18.20
C SER A 2 2.43 7.15 -17.01
N ASP A 3 2.83 5.95 -16.66
CA ASP A 3 2.43 5.31 -15.42
C ASP A 3 3.11 6.06 -14.26
N ILE A 4 2.37 6.36 -13.20
CA ILE A 4 2.94 7.04 -12.02
C ILE A 4 4.04 6.19 -11.34
N TYR A 5 4.08 4.90 -11.63
CA TYR A 5 5.07 3.97 -11.10
C TYR A 5 6.27 3.77 -12.02
N GLU A 6 6.32 4.45 -13.15
CA GLU A 6 7.45 4.35 -14.08
C GLU A 6 8.74 4.76 -13.38
N GLY A 7 9.72 3.88 -13.41
CA GLY A 7 10.97 4.05 -12.67
C GLY A 7 10.88 3.86 -11.17
N LYS A 8 9.69 3.52 -10.65
CA LYS A 8 9.46 3.32 -9.22
C LYS A 8 8.66 2.04 -8.95
N PRO A 9 9.18 0.86 -9.32
CA PRO A 9 8.43 -0.39 -9.17
C PRO A 9 8.08 -0.71 -7.71
N PHE A 10 8.92 -0.31 -6.76
CA PHE A 10 8.64 -0.55 -5.35
C PHE A 10 7.48 0.30 -4.83
N LEU A 11 7.30 1.52 -5.37
CA LEU A 11 6.19 2.38 -4.97
C LEU A 11 4.85 1.69 -5.22
N ARG A 12 4.72 0.95 -6.32
CA ARG A 12 3.50 0.20 -6.62
C ARG A 12 3.21 -0.84 -5.54
N LEU A 13 4.23 -1.55 -5.07
CA LEU A 13 4.07 -2.53 -3.99
C LEU A 13 3.69 -1.85 -2.68
N LEU A 14 4.31 -0.73 -2.37
CA LEU A 14 4.03 0.01 -1.15
C LEU A 14 2.60 0.55 -1.13
N ASP A 15 2.16 1.13 -2.24
CA ASP A 15 0.77 1.60 -2.38
C ASP A 15 -0.22 0.45 -2.20
N ALA A 16 0.05 -0.70 -2.82
CA ALA A 16 -0.81 -1.88 -2.68
C ALA A 16 -0.83 -2.41 -1.25
N TYR A 17 0.30 -2.36 -0.55
CA TYR A 17 0.38 -2.76 0.85
C TYR A 17 -0.56 -1.91 1.73
N VAL A 18 -0.56 -0.61 1.53
CA VAL A 18 -1.45 0.30 2.29
C VAL A 18 -2.91 0.02 1.96
N LEU A 19 -3.24 -0.15 0.68
CA LEU A 19 -4.62 -0.48 0.26
C LEU A 19 -5.08 -1.81 0.86
N ASP A 20 -4.21 -2.81 0.86
CA ASP A 20 -4.52 -4.12 1.45
C ASP A 20 -4.78 -3.99 2.96
N ALA A 21 -3.96 -3.20 3.66
CA ALA A 21 -4.09 -2.99 5.10
C ALA A 21 -5.44 -2.36 5.48
N ILE A 22 -5.99 -1.51 4.63
CA ILE A 22 -7.28 -0.87 4.87
C ILE A 22 -8.46 -1.61 4.23
N GLY A 23 -8.18 -2.78 3.61
CA GLY A 23 -9.22 -3.61 2.99
C GLY A 23 -9.75 -3.07 1.67
N ALA A 24 -9.00 -2.22 0.99
CA ALA A 24 -9.42 -1.57 -0.27
C ALA A 24 -8.72 -2.11 -1.51
N LEU A 25 -7.77 -3.06 -1.36
CA LEU A 25 -7.11 -3.68 -2.50
C LEU A 25 -8.04 -4.70 -3.17
N ASP A 26 -8.24 -4.56 -4.47
CA ASP A 26 -9.09 -5.50 -5.21
C ASP A 26 -8.36 -6.83 -5.47
N ALA A 27 -9.15 -7.89 -5.65
CA ALA A 27 -8.61 -9.24 -5.85
C ALA A 27 -7.79 -9.36 -7.13
N GLU A 28 -8.15 -8.63 -8.18
CA GLU A 28 -7.42 -8.63 -9.45
C GLU A 28 -6.02 -8.06 -9.29
N SER A 29 -5.90 -6.93 -8.59
CA SER A 29 -4.59 -6.31 -8.31
C SER A 29 -3.72 -7.21 -7.45
N ASP A 30 -4.29 -7.83 -6.41
CA ASP A 30 -3.59 -8.78 -5.56
C ASP A 30 -3.06 -9.97 -6.38
N ALA A 31 -3.90 -10.56 -7.23
CA ALA A 31 -3.51 -11.67 -8.08
C ALA A 31 -2.41 -11.28 -9.07
N THR A 32 -2.47 -10.08 -9.65
CA THR A 32 -1.44 -9.57 -10.56
C THR A 32 -0.09 -9.44 -9.84
N LEU A 33 -0.08 -8.88 -8.65
CA LEU A 33 1.15 -8.74 -7.86
C LEU A 33 1.70 -10.11 -7.45
N ALA A 34 0.84 -11.05 -7.07
CA ALA A 34 1.27 -12.40 -6.74
C ALA A 34 1.91 -13.10 -7.93
N ALA A 35 1.38 -12.91 -9.14
CA ALA A 35 1.96 -13.47 -10.35
C ALA A 35 3.33 -12.89 -10.70
N GLN A 36 3.63 -11.68 -10.24
CA GLN A 36 4.90 -10.99 -10.48
C GLN A 36 5.94 -11.20 -9.38
N GLU A 37 5.63 -11.98 -8.34
CA GLU A 37 6.55 -12.21 -7.22
C GLU A 37 7.94 -12.69 -7.63
N PRO A 38 8.09 -13.65 -8.57
CA PRO A 38 9.43 -14.06 -9.02
C PRO A 38 10.27 -12.90 -9.58
N GLU A 39 9.63 -11.97 -10.29
CA GLU A 39 10.31 -10.77 -10.81
C GLU A 39 10.75 -9.85 -9.66
N PHE A 40 9.90 -9.71 -8.65
CA PHE A 40 10.24 -8.90 -7.48
C PHE A 40 11.38 -9.49 -6.68
N HIS A 41 11.46 -10.83 -6.57
CA HIS A 41 12.58 -11.50 -5.91
C HIS A 41 13.90 -11.13 -6.58
N ALA A 42 13.93 -11.17 -7.91
CA ALA A 42 15.13 -10.81 -8.67
C ALA A 42 15.43 -9.32 -8.59
N MET A 43 14.41 -8.47 -8.65
CA MET A 43 14.56 -7.03 -8.69
C MET A 43 15.01 -6.44 -7.35
N PHE A 44 14.47 -6.94 -6.24
CA PHE A 44 14.70 -6.38 -4.91
C PHE A 44 15.61 -7.24 -4.02
N GLY A 45 15.99 -8.42 -4.48
CA GLY A 45 16.81 -9.33 -3.68
C GLY A 45 16.10 -9.83 -2.42
N ALA A 46 14.77 -9.90 -2.45
CA ALA A 46 13.95 -10.33 -1.32
C ALA A 46 13.29 -11.68 -1.62
N THR A 47 12.68 -12.29 -0.61
CA THR A 47 11.99 -13.58 -0.74
C THR A 47 10.59 -13.49 -0.14
N GLY A 48 9.74 -14.47 -0.48
CA GLY A 48 8.38 -14.53 0.03
C GLY A 48 7.36 -13.88 -0.91
N ASP A 49 6.16 -13.63 -0.41
CA ASP A 49 5.11 -12.98 -1.20
C ASP A 49 5.39 -11.47 -1.32
N TRP A 50 4.60 -10.78 -2.14
CA TRP A 50 4.82 -9.35 -2.37
C TRP A 50 4.65 -8.52 -1.08
N ARG A 51 3.77 -8.95 -0.17
CA ARG A 51 3.58 -8.28 1.13
C ARG A 51 4.83 -8.42 1.99
N SER A 52 5.41 -9.61 2.04
CA SER A 52 6.65 -9.87 2.76
C SER A 52 7.81 -9.05 2.21
N ILE A 53 7.86 -8.89 0.89
CA ILE A 53 8.89 -8.07 0.22
C ILE A 53 8.81 -6.62 0.71
N VAL A 54 7.60 -6.06 0.81
CA VAL A 54 7.41 -4.69 1.34
C VAL A 54 7.90 -4.59 2.77
N VAL A 55 7.49 -5.52 3.63
CA VAL A 55 7.86 -5.52 5.06
C VAL A 55 9.38 -5.59 5.22
N GLN A 56 10.04 -6.48 4.48
CA GLN A 56 11.49 -6.65 4.54
C GLN A 56 12.22 -5.39 4.09
N ARG A 57 11.82 -4.83 2.96
CA ARG A 57 12.49 -3.69 2.36
C ARG A 57 12.30 -2.41 3.17
N MET A 58 11.11 -2.20 3.72
CA MET A 58 10.80 -1.03 4.54
C MET A 58 11.16 -1.24 6.02
N GLN A 59 11.53 -2.46 6.40
CA GLN A 59 11.83 -2.80 7.79
C GLN A 59 10.66 -2.47 8.72
N PHE A 60 9.44 -2.79 8.30
CA PHE A 60 8.25 -2.51 9.09
C PHE A 60 8.23 -3.35 10.38
N PRO A 61 7.86 -2.75 11.51
CA PRO A 61 7.63 -3.50 12.73
C PRO A 61 6.39 -4.39 12.61
N ASP A 62 6.28 -5.39 13.47
CA ASP A 62 5.10 -6.24 13.55
C ASP A 62 3.87 -5.38 13.82
N GLY A 63 2.77 -5.70 13.13
CA GLY A 63 1.52 -4.97 13.30
C GLY A 63 1.40 -3.69 12.48
N MET A 64 2.32 -3.43 11.55
CA MET A 64 2.24 -2.23 10.70
C MET A 64 0.92 -2.14 9.94
N ALA A 65 0.43 -3.25 9.38
CA ALA A 65 -0.85 -3.26 8.67
C ALA A 65 -2.01 -2.85 9.58
N GLY A 66 -2.02 -3.33 10.82
CA GLY A 66 -3.01 -2.93 11.82
C GLY A 66 -2.93 -1.45 12.18
N ALA A 67 -1.72 -0.91 12.30
CA ALA A 67 -1.51 0.50 12.57
C ALA A 67 -2.02 1.38 11.42
N ILE A 68 -1.76 0.98 10.18
CA ILE A 68 -2.26 1.67 8.99
C ILE A 68 -3.79 1.65 8.97
N ASN A 69 -4.39 0.49 9.25
CA ASN A 69 -5.85 0.36 9.31
C ASN A 69 -6.46 1.25 10.40
N GLU A 70 -5.80 1.37 11.54
CA GLU A 70 -6.27 2.24 12.62
C GLU A 70 -6.28 3.71 12.19
N VAL A 71 -5.22 4.17 11.52
CA VAL A 71 -5.15 5.54 10.98
C VAL A 71 -6.28 5.76 9.98
N TRP A 72 -6.51 4.80 9.08
CA TRP A 72 -7.59 4.86 8.11
C TRP A 72 -8.96 4.97 8.79
N THR A 73 -9.22 4.10 9.76
CA THR A 73 -10.51 4.07 10.46
C THR A 73 -10.81 5.38 11.17
N LYS A 74 -9.83 5.94 11.88
CA LYS A 74 -9.97 7.22 12.57
C LYS A 74 -10.12 8.38 11.60
N GLY A 75 -9.29 8.42 10.56
CA GLY A 75 -9.34 9.46 9.55
C GLY A 75 -10.64 9.45 8.76
N ARG A 76 -11.13 8.25 8.43
CA ARG A 76 -12.40 8.07 7.75
C ARG A 76 -13.57 8.63 8.56
N ALA A 77 -13.60 8.31 9.86
CA ALA A 77 -14.66 8.81 10.75
C ALA A 77 -14.68 10.34 10.81
N LYS A 78 -13.52 10.97 10.92
CA LYS A 78 -13.39 12.42 10.92
C LYS A 78 -13.80 13.03 9.59
N PHE A 79 -13.41 12.40 8.50
CA PHE A 79 -13.74 12.87 7.15
C PHE A 79 -15.25 12.81 6.90
N VAL A 80 -15.89 11.71 7.25
CA VAL A 80 -17.35 11.56 7.11
C VAL A 80 -18.09 12.62 7.95
N ALA A 81 -17.64 12.83 9.18
CA ALA A 81 -18.24 13.84 10.06
C ALA A 81 -18.09 15.26 9.50
N ALA A 82 -16.97 15.58 8.85
CA ALA A 82 -16.71 16.91 8.31
C ALA A 82 -17.32 17.13 6.93
N GLN A 83 -17.30 16.11 6.06
CA GLN A 83 -17.67 16.25 4.65
C GLN A 83 -19.02 15.64 4.29
N GLY A 84 -19.55 14.75 5.12
CA GLY A 84 -20.85 14.10 4.87
C GLY A 84 -20.81 12.97 3.84
N HIS A 85 -19.62 12.52 3.42
CA HIS A 85 -19.47 11.39 2.51
C HIS A 85 -18.17 10.63 2.82
N GLU A 86 -18.06 9.42 2.29
CA GLU A 86 -16.89 8.58 2.48
C GLU A 86 -15.66 9.13 1.75
N PRO A 87 -14.45 9.03 2.33
CA PRO A 87 -13.23 9.38 1.64
C PRO A 87 -12.86 8.34 0.58
N ASP A 88 -12.10 8.77 -0.42
CA ASP A 88 -11.56 7.86 -1.43
C ASP A 88 -10.35 7.11 -0.85
N PRO A 89 -10.38 5.77 -0.79
CA PRO A 89 -9.24 4.99 -0.26
C PRO A 89 -7.94 5.23 -1.02
N VAL A 90 -8.01 5.45 -2.33
CA VAL A 90 -6.81 5.69 -3.16
C VAL A 90 -6.19 7.04 -2.81
N GLU A 91 -6.99 8.07 -2.61
CA GLU A 91 -6.49 9.39 -2.18
C GLU A 91 -5.84 9.30 -0.80
N PHE A 92 -6.47 8.58 0.13
CA PHE A 92 -5.89 8.33 1.45
C PHE A 92 -4.54 7.62 1.33
N MET A 93 -4.48 6.54 0.55
CA MET A 93 -3.26 5.76 0.36
C MET A 93 -2.12 6.63 -0.16
N ARG A 94 -2.37 7.43 -1.21
CA ARG A 94 -1.35 8.30 -1.79
C ARG A 94 -0.86 9.34 -0.80
N SER A 95 -1.77 10.00 -0.10
CA SER A 95 -1.41 10.98 0.92
C SER A 95 -0.62 10.35 2.05
N PHE A 96 -1.04 9.18 2.52
CA PHE A 96 -0.38 8.47 3.60
C PHE A 96 1.05 8.05 3.21
N VAL A 97 1.21 7.49 2.03
CA VAL A 97 2.51 7.05 1.53
C VAL A 97 3.44 8.25 1.33
N ASP A 98 2.95 9.33 0.71
CA ASP A 98 3.75 10.53 0.46
C ASP A 98 4.20 11.19 1.76
N THR A 99 3.36 11.16 2.79
CA THR A 99 3.66 11.81 4.08
C THR A 99 4.59 10.97 4.95
N ASN A 100 4.44 9.65 4.93
CA ASN A 100 5.07 8.77 5.92
C ASN A 100 6.22 7.93 5.36
N PHE A 101 6.26 7.66 4.06
CA PHE A 101 7.26 6.77 3.48
C PHE A 101 8.03 7.46 2.36
N PRO A 102 9.35 7.60 2.48
CA PRO A 102 10.17 8.13 1.40
C PRO A 102 10.19 7.17 0.20
N HIS A 103 10.14 7.73 -0.99
CA HIS A 103 10.15 6.94 -2.24
C HIS A 103 10.68 7.72 -3.44
#